data_d865578d1af5b9b6d5c40e65879c49f0
#
_entry.id   d865578d1af5b9b6d5c40e65879c49f0
#
_cell.length_a   1.000
_cell.length_b   1.000
_cell.length_c   1.000
_cell.angle_alpha   90.00
_cell.angle_beta   90.00
_cell.angle_gamma   90.00
#
_symmetry.space_group_name_H-M   'P 1'
#
loop_
_entity.id
_entity.type
_entity.pdbx_description
1 polymer ?
#
loop_
_entity_poly.entity_id
_entity_poly.type
_entity_poly.pdbx_seq_one_letter_code
_entity_poly.pdbx_strand_id
1 'polypeptide(L)'
;DVAVHLDHGLTLETVKKALELGFTSVMLDASRDPFEENIKKTKEVVKLAAEYGATVEAELGLVGGSEDGKSDHGIQCTNPQDARIFCEQTDVDALAVAIGNAHGDYPVAPTLEFGVLEEIRDITGKPLVLHGGS
;
A
#
# COMPACT_ATOMS: atom_id res chain seq x y z
N ASP A 1 21.40 -8.45 -8.09
CA ASP A 1 20.09 -8.17 -8.71
C ASP A 1 19.53 -6.88 -8.10
N VAL A 2 18.82 -6.10 -8.90
CA VAL A 2 18.20 -4.84 -8.50
C VAL A 2 16.72 -4.90 -8.86
N ALA A 3 15.83 -4.56 -7.92
CA ALA A 3 14.43 -4.34 -8.19
C ALA A 3 14.20 -2.85 -8.52
N VAL A 4 13.36 -2.57 -9.51
CA VAL A 4 12.87 -1.22 -9.79
C VAL A 4 11.41 -1.20 -9.42
N HIS A 5 11.07 -0.34 -8.45
CA HIS A 5 9.73 -0.25 -7.87
C HIS A 5 9.05 1.06 -8.24
N LEU A 6 7.79 1.00 -8.65
CA LEU A 6 6.90 2.16 -8.74
C LEU A 6 6.25 2.38 -7.37
N ASP A 7 6.64 3.45 -6.70
CA ASP A 7 6.08 3.89 -5.43
C ASP A 7 4.86 4.79 -5.68
N HIS A 8 3.78 4.60 -4.94
CA HIS A 8 2.52 5.37 -5.00
C HIS A 8 1.94 5.63 -6.40
N GLY A 9 1.78 4.59 -7.21
CA GLY A 9 1.02 4.66 -8.46
C GLY A 9 -0.46 4.94 -8.17
N LEU A 10 -0.99 6.09 -8.64
CA LEU A 10 -2.35 6.53 -8.37
C LEU A 10 -3.38 6.03 -9.38
N THR A 11 -2.93 5.50 -10.52
CA THR A 11 -3.82 5.05 -11.59
C THR A 11 -3.32 3.77 -12.24
N LEU A 12 -4.25 2.99 -12.77
CA LEU A 12 -3.92 1.80 -13.56
C LEU A 12 -3.05 2.14 -14.78
N GLU A 13 -3.24 3.31 -15.38
CA GLU A 13 -2.45 3.77 -16.53
C GLU A 13 -0.98 3.99 -16.14
N THR A 14 -0.72 4.62 -15.00
CA THR A 14 0.64 4.83 -14.48
C THR A 14 1.32 3.49 -14.19
N VAL A 15 0.62 2.58 -13.54
CA VAL A 15 1.11 1.22 -13.25
C VAL A 15 1.45 0.48 -14.55
N LYS A 16 0.54 0.49 -15.52
CA LYS A 16 0.77 -0.15 -16.82
C LYS A 16 2.02 0.40 -17.51
N LYS A 17 2.19 1.72 -17.51
CA LYS A 17 3.36 2.35 -18.10
C LYS A 17 4.66 1.96 -17.42
N ALA A 18 4.67 1.85 -16.09
CA ALA A 18 5.83 1.38 -15.35
C ALA A 18 6.20 -0.07 -15.75
N LEU A 19 5.21 -0.96 -15.83
CA LEU A 19 5.40 -2.34 -16.27
C LEU A 19 5.97 -2.42 -17.69
N GLU A 20 5.44 -1.63 -18.62
CA GLU A 20 5.94 -1.53 -20.02
C GLU A 20 7.38 -1.03 -20.08
N LEU A 21 7.81 -0.20 -19.11
CA LEU A 21 9.18 0.31 -18.99
C LEU A 21 10.14 -0.66 -18.28
N GLY A 22 9.65 -1.83 -17.82
CA GLY A 22 10.46 -2.87 -17.20
C GLY A 22 10.59 -2.76 -15.68
N PHE A 23 9.67 -2.08 -15.01
CA PHE A 23 9.58 -2.13 -13.56
C PHE A 23 9.25 -3.55 -13.11
N THR A 24 9.98 -4.04 -12.12
CA THR A 24 9.83 -5.41 -11.61
C THR A 24 8.93 -5.49 -10.37
N SER A 25 8.54 -4.33 -9.86
CA SER A 25 7.61 -4.18 -8.74
C SER A 25 6.81 -2.90 -8.92
N VAL A 26 5.52 -2.93 -8.62
CA VAL A 26 4.64 -1.77 -8.74
C VAL A 26 3.72 -1.67 -7.55
N MET A 27 3.40 -0.44 -7.14
CA MET A 27 2.41 -0.14 -6.12
C MET A 27 1.22 0.58 -6.75
N LEU A 28 0.01 0.14 -6.40
CA LEU A 28 -1.21 0.92 -6.55
C LEU A 28 -1.64 1.45 -5.19
N ASP A 29 -1.66 2.76 -5.05
CA ASP A 29 -2.22 3.42 -3.88
C ASP A 29 -3.68 3.84 -4.16
N ALA A 30 -4.60 2.98 -3.73
CA ALA A 30 -6.04 3.21 -3.73
C ALA A 30 -6.60 3.29 -2.28
N SER A 31 -5.75 3.60 -1.30
CA SER A 31 -6.10 3.65 0.13
C SER A 31 -7.20 4.66 0.46
N ARG A 32 -7.36 5.69 -0.38
CA ARG A 32 -8.40 6.73 -0.25
C ARG A 32 -9.75 6.35 -0.85
N ASP A 33 -9.79 5.28 -1.63
CA ASP A 33 -11.04 4.78 -2.20
C ASP A 33 -11.83 3.96 -1.16
N PRO A 34 -13.13 3.77 -1.36
CA PRO A 34 -13.89 2.79 -0.59
C PRO A 34 -13.24 1.40 -0.66
N PHE A 35 -13.30 0.64 0.43
CA PHE A 35 -12.64 -0.66 0.59
C PHE A 35 -12.85 -1.61 -0.60
N GLU A 36 -14.09 -1.76 -1.04
CA GLU A 36 -14.44 -2.64 -2.16
C GLU A 36 -13.85 -2.14 -3.51
N GLU A 37 -13.75 -0.83 -3.69
CA GLU A 37 -13.17 -0.25 -4.89
C GLU A 37 -11.64 -0.40 -4.88
N ASN A 38 -10.99 -0.26 -3.73
CA ASN A 38 -9.57 -0.55 -3.56
C ASN A 38 -9.28 -2.01 -3.92
N ILE A 39 -10.06 -2.97 -3.38
CA ILE A 39 -9.94 -4.39 -3.72
C ILE A 39 -10.06 -4.61 -5.24
N LYS A 40 -11.08 -4.02 -5.87
CA LYS A 40 -11.33 -4.18 -7.30
C LYS A 40 -10.15 -3.68 -8.13
N LYS A 41 -9.69 -2.46 -7.89
CA LYS A 41 -8.56 -1.86 -8.61
C LYS A 41 -7.27 -2.65 -8.39
N THR A 42 -7.01 -3.07 -7.15
CA THR A 42 -5.84 -3.87 -6.82
C THR A 42 -5.84 -5.21 -7.54
N LYS A 43 -6.98 -5.90 -7.64
CA LYS A 43 -7.11 -7.12 -8.44
C LYS A 43 -6.77 -6.92 -9.92
N GLU A 44 -7.16 -5.80 -10.49
CA GLU A 44 -6.83 -5.46 -11.88
C GLU A 44 -5.32 -5.29 -12.05
N VAL A 45 -4.66 -4.63 -11.09
CA VAL A 45 -3.20 -4.45 -11.08
C VAL A 45 -2.48 -5.78 -10.89
N VAL A 46 -2.89 -6.63 -9.95
CA VAL A 46 -2.29 -7.94 -9.72
C VAL A 46 -2.36 -8.80 -10.99
N LYS A 47 -3.51 -8.81 -11.66
CA LYS A 47 -3.66 -9.52 -12.93
C LYS A 47 -2.74 -8.96 -14.02
N LEU A 48 -2.65 -7.65 -14.15
CA LEU A 48 -1.80 -7.00 -15.14
C LEU A 48 -0.31 -7.26 -14.85
N ALA A 49 0.13 -7.10 -13.60
CA ALA A 49 1.52 -7.29 -13.19
C ALA A 49 1.99 -8.74 -13.43
N ALA A 50 1.11 -9.72 -13.26
CA ALA A 50 1.42 -11.13 -13.53
C ALA A 50 1.82 -11.38 -15.00
N GLU A 51 1.28 -10.63 -15.96
CA GLU A 51 1.66 -10.72 -17.37
C GLU A 51 3.12 -10.28 -17.61
N TYR A 52 3.67 -9.44 -16.73
CA TYR A 52 5.05 -8.93 -16.78
C TYR A 52 5.98 -9.65 -15.79
N GLY A 53 5.48 -10.57 -14.97
CA GLY A 53 6.26 -11.21 -13.90
C GLY A 53 6.69 -10.25 -12.80
N ALA A 54 5.95 -9.15 -12.59
CA ALA A 54 6.22 -8.15 -11.58
C ALA A 54 5.41 -8.40 -10.31
N THR A 55 5.95 -7.98 -9.15
CA THR A 55 5.27 -8.02 -7.86
C THR A 55 4.40 -6.80 -7.64
N VAL A 56 3.38 -6.93 -6.79
CA VAL A 56 2.42 -5.86 -6.48
C VAL A 56 2.40 -5.57 -5.00
N GLU A 57 2.53 -4.29 -4.69
CA GLU A 57 2.22 -3.68 -3.40
C GLU A 57 0.90 -2.93 -3.49
N ALA A 58 0.11 -2.96 -2.42
CA ALA A 58 -1.08 -2.11 -2.27
C ALA A 58 -1.09 -1.49 -0.87
N GLU A 59 -1.95 -0.51 -0.66
CA GLU A 59 -2.06 0.19 0.61
C GLU A 59 -3.48 0.09 1.19
N LEU A 60 -3.54 -0.10 2.51
CA LEU A 60 -4.78 -0.12 3.28
C LEU A 60 -4.63 0.67 4.58
N GLY A 61 -5.62 1.49 4.88
CA GLY A 61 -5.57 2.49 5.94
C GLY A 61 -5.19 3.86 5.39
N LEU A 62 -5.17 4.86 6.23
CA LEU A 62 -4.78 6.22 5.83
C LEU A 62 -3.50 6.61 6.55
N VAL A 63 -2.41 6.64 5.79
CA VAL A 63 -1.15 7.22 6.24
C VAL A 63 -1.32 8.74 6.25
N GLY A 64 -1.00 9.38 7.37
CA GLY A 64 -1.11 10.83 7.51
C GLY A 64 -0.04 11.59 6.72
N GLY A 65 -0.09 12.92 6.78
CA GLY A 65 0.88 13.81 6.16
C GLY A 65 0.54 14.24 4.75
N SER A 66 1.49 14.88 4.10
CA SER A 66 1.34 15.39 2.74
C SER A 66 2.34 14.74 1.82
N GLU A 67 1.83 14.07 0.82
CA GLU A 67 2.60 13.62 -0.34
C GLU A 67 2.06 14.32 -1.58
N ASP A 68 2.93 14.81 -2.44
CA ASP A 68 2.59 15.53 -3.67
C ASP A 68 1.62 16.71 -3.50
N GLY A 69 1.70 17.42 -2.35
CA GLY A 69 0.93 18.64 -2.11
C GLY A 69 -0.55 18.42 -1.77
N LYS A 70 -0.96 17.17 -1.48
CA LYS A 70 -2.31 16.86 -0.98
C LYS A 70 -2.32 16.90 0.54
N SER A 71 -3.20 17.70 1.11
CA SER A 71 -3.30 17.94 2.54
C SER A 71 -3.88 16.75 3.30
N ASP A 72 -3.41 16.62 4.54
CA ASP A 72 -3.77 15.69 5.58
C ASP A 72 -5.29 15.49 5.74
N HIS A 73 -5.72 14.22 5.73
CA HIS A 73 -7.08 13.80 6.08
C HIS A 73 -7.13 12.98 7.38
N GLY A 74 -6.09 13.11 8.23
CA GLY A 74 -5.97 12.36 9.47
C GLY A 74 -5.41 10.95 9.28
N ILE A 75 -4.82 10.44 10.35
CA ILE A 75 -4.26 9.09 10.40
C ILE A 75 -5.39 8.12 10.77
N GLN A 76 -5.58 7.09 9.96
CA GLN A 76 -6.47 5.98 10.27
C GLN A 76 -5.71 4.67 10.19
N CYS A 77 -5.46 4.06 11.35
CA CYS A 77 -4.79 2.77 11.41
C CYS A 77 -5.55 1.71 10.61
N THR A 78 -4.79 0.84 9.96
CA THR A 78 -5.33 -0.30 9.22
C THR A 78 -6.03 -1.25 10.18
N ASN A 79 -7.26 -1.65 9.84
CA ASN A 79 -7.98 -2.67 10.59
C ASN A 79 -7.42 -4.06 10.23
N PRO A 80 -6.99 -4.90 11.20
CA PRO A 80 -6.41 -6.21 10.91
C PRO A 80 -7.35 -7.16 10.15
N GLN A 81 -8.65 -7.15 10.44
CA GLN A 81 -9.61 -8.02 9.75
C GLN A 81 -9.82 -7.58 8.30
N ASP A 82 -9.84 -6.26 8.06
CA ASP A 82 -9.91 -5.73 6.70
C ASP A 82 -8.64 -6.07 5.92
N ALA A 83 -7.46 -5.99 6.57
CA ALA A 83 -6.19 -6.39 5.95
C ALA A 83 -6.20 -7.88 5.54
N ARG A 84 -6.75 -8.77 6.39
CA ARG A 84 -6.91 -10.18 6.05
C ARG A 84 -7.79 -10.37 4.82
N ILE A 85 -8.99 -9.77 4.84
CA ILE A 85 -9.96 -9.89 3.73
C ILE A 85 -9.35 -9.32 2.44
N PHE A 86 -8.67 -8.19 2.53
CA PHE A 86 -8.00 -7.55 1.40
C PHE A 86 -6.94 -8.46 0.78
N CYS A 87 -6.03 -9.01 1.57
CA CYS A 87 -4.98 -9.90 1.10
C CYS A 87 -5.54 -11.21 0.50
N GLU A 88 -6.56 -11.81 1.15
CA GLU A 88 -7.22 -13.01 0.65
C GLU A 88 -7.91 -12.78 -0.70
N GLN A 89 -8.48 -11.60 -0.90
CA GLN A 89 -9.20 -11.28 -2.13
C GLN A 89 -8.31 -10.79 -3.26
N THR A 90 -7.25 -10.07 -2.97
CA THR A 90 -6.39 -9.42 -3.98
C THR A 90 -5.17 -10.25 -4.35
N ASP A 91 -4.67 -11.06 -3.41
CA ASP A 91 -3.42 -11.82 -3.51
C ASP A 91 -2.20 -10.95 -3.81
N VAL A 92 -2.13 -9.73 -3.24
CA VAL A 92 -0.96 -8.87 -3.34
C VAL A 92 0.28 -9.53 -2.75
N ASP A 93 1.47 -9.14 -3.23
CA ASP A 93 2.75 -9.64 -2.73
C ASP A 93 3.18 -8.95 -1.44
N ALA A 94 2.84 -7.67 -1.27
CA ALA A 94 3.11 -6.87 -0.07
C ALA A 94 1.95 -5.91 0.24
N LEU A 95 1.78 -5.56 1.50
CA LEU A 95 0.75 -4.65 1.96
C LEU A 95 1.36 -3.50 2.77
N ALA A 96 1.18 -2.28 2.29
CA ALA A 96 1.46 -1.07 3.05
C ALA A 96 0.32 -0.79 4.03
N VAL A 97 0.70 -0.51 5.27
CA VAL A 97 -0.24 -0.36 6.38
C VAL A 97 -0.03 0.95 7.14
N ALA A 98 -1.11 1.51 7.65
CA ALA A 98 -1.09 2.65 8.53
C ALA A 98 -1.16 2.18 9.99
N ILE A 99 -0.19 2.60 10.80
CA ILE A 99 -0.11 2.30 12.25
C ILE A 99 0.16 3.55 13.07
N GLY A 100 -0.19 4.73 12.56
CA GLY A 100 0.13 6.02 13.18
C GLY A 100 1.27 6.76 12.47
N ASN A 101 1.81 6.20 11.42
CA ASN A 101 2.83 6.79 10.55
C ASN A 101 2.24 7.87 9.64
N ALA A 102 3.09 8.79 9.17
CA ALA A 102 2.74 9.86 8.27
C ALA A 102 3.89 10.17 7.31
N HIS A 103 3.55 10.68 6.12
CA HIS A 103 4.53 11.19 5.18
C HIS A 103 5.03 12.59 5.59
N GLY A 104 6.29 12.88 5.33
CA GLY A 104 6.92 14.16 5.62
C GLY A 104 7.36 14.33 7.07
N ASP A 105 7.56 15.58 7.49
CA ASP A 105 8.05 15.89 8.83
C ASP A 105 6.96 15.70 9.89
N TYR A 106 7.30 15.00 10.96
CA TYR A 106 6.43 14.87 12.11
C TYR A 106 6.54 16.13 12.98
N PRO A 107 5.45 16.87 13.21
CA PRO A 107 5.47 18.04 14.10
C PRO A 107 5.71 17.66 15.58
N VAL A 108 5.39 16.43 15.94
CA VAL A 108 5.68 15.78 17.22
C VAL A 108 6.05 14.32 16.97
N ALA A 109 6.77 13.70 17.88
CA ALA A 109 7.11 12.29 17.76
C ALA A 109 5.83 11.43 17.59
N PRO A 110 5.76 10.57 16.56
CA PRO A 110 4.58 9.76 16.33
C PRO A 110 4.44 8.68 17.39
N THR A 111 3.20 8.31 17.69
CA THR A 111 2.90 7.09 18.45
C THR A 111 2.54 6.02 17.43
N LEU A 112 3.39 5.01 17.30
CA LEU A 112 3.18 3.90 16.39
C LEU A 112 2.53 2.72 17.11
N GLU A 113 1.45 2.21 16.54
CA GLU A 113 0.66 1.08 17.06
C GLU A 113 1.28 -0.27 16.66
N PHE A 114 2.41 -0.64 17.24
CA PHE A 114 3.12 -1.88 16.92
C PHE A 114 2.27 -3.14 17.17
N GLY A 115 1.34 -3.11 18.12
CA GLY A 115 0.41 -4.22 18.34
C GLY A 115 -0.49 -4.48 17.13
N VAL A 116 -0.94 -3.42 16.48
CA VAL A 116 -1.71 -3.52 15.20
C VAL A 116 -0.84 -4.11 14.10
N LEU A 117 0.42 -3.67 13.99
CA LEU A 117 1.36 -4.20 13.00
C LEU A 117 1.60 -5.70 13.18
N GLU A 118 1.82 -6.14 14.42
CA GLU A 118 2.02 -7.56 14.75
C GLU A 118 0.78 -8.40 14.40
N GLU A 119 -0.41 -7.92 14.75
CA GLU A 119 -1.67 -8.60 14.44
C GLU A 119 -1.87 -8.74 12.93
N ILE A 120 -1.64 -7.67 12.14
CA ILE A 120 -1.75 -7.71 10.69
C ILE A 120 -0.75 -8.70 10.09
N ARG A 121 0.51 -8.67 10.54
CA ARG A 121 1.53 -9.64 10.09
C ARG A 121 1.09 -11.08 10.30
N ASP A 122 0.61 -11.38 11.51
CA ASP A 122 0.27 -12.74 11.90
C ASP A 122 -0.98 -13.27 11.18
N ILE A 123 -1.95 -12.39 10.91
CA ILE A 123 -3.21 -12.79 10.28
C ILE A 123 -3.12 -12.83 8.74
N THR A 124 -2.28 -12.01 8.13
CA THR A 124 -2.13 -11.96 6.66
C THR A 124 -1.01 -12.86 6.14
N GLY A 125 0.04 -13.04 6.92
CA GLY A 125 1.27 -13.72 6.48
C GLY A 125 2.00 -13.05 5.31
N LYS A 126 1.61 -11.82 4.94
CA LYS A 126 2.22 -11.06 3.85
C LYS A 126 3.35 -10.16 4.37
N PRO A 127 4.36 -9.87 3.56
CA PRO A 127 5.29 -8.77 3.81
C PRO A 127 4.53 -7.47 4.02
N LEU A 128 4.90 -6.73 5.08
CA LEU A 128 4.31 -5.44 5.40
C LEU A 128 5.28 -4.31 5.07
N VAL A 129 4.74 -3.21 4.57
CA VAL A 129 5.50 -2.00 4.22
C VAL A 129 5.05 -0.84 5.11
N LEU A 130 5.99 -0.05 5.56
CA LEU A 130 5.74 1.16 6.36
C LEU A 130 6.16 2.39 5.56
N HIS A 131 5.19 3.16 5.10
CA HIS A 131 5.42 4.45 4.47
C HIS A 131 5.65 5.56 5.50
N GLY A 132 6.39 6.61 5.12
CA GLY A 132 6.66 7.73 6.02
C GLY A 132 7.50 7.39 7.25
N GLY A 133 8.29 6.34 7.21
CA GLY A 133 9.12 5.86 8.31
C GLY A 133 10.54 6.46 8.37
N SER A 134 10.85 7.43 7.53
CA SER A 134 12.19 8.03 7.41
C SER A 134 12.39 9.24 8.33
#